data_04142013a19deb90be326371770146c1
#
_entry.id   04142013a19deb90be326371770146c1
#
_cell.length_a   1.000
_cell.length_b   1.000
_cell.length_c   1.000
_cell.angle_alpha   90.00
_cell.angle_beta   90.00
_cell.angle_gamma   90.00
#
_symmetry.space_group_name_H-M   'P 1'
#
loop_
_entity.id
_entity.type
_entity.pdbx_description
1 polymer ?
#
loop_
_entity_poly.entity_id
_entity_poly.type
_entity_poly.pdbx_seq_one_letter_code
_entity_poly.pdbx_strand_id
1 'polypeptide(L)' 'MAENEKWVSMEDICSHLNCSRDTVKKMIKNQNMPAYKIDRKWKFKISEVDAWMKSGVAADK' A
#
# COMPACT_ATOMS: atom_id res chain seq x y z
N MET A 1 13.36 2.47 14.35
CA MET A 1 12.59 3.55 13.92
C MET A 1 12.40 3.58 12.47
N ALA A 2 11.27 3.92 12.10
CA ALA A 2 10.91 3.86 10.71
C ALA A 2 11.18 5.13 9.95
N GLU A 3 11.81 6.06 10.59
CA GLU A 3 11.98 7.35 9.95
C GLU A 3 12.83 7.29 8.70
N ASN A 4 13.59 6.24 8.51
CA ASN A 4 14.42 6.12 7.32
C ASN A 4 13.77 5.32 6.22
N GLU A 5 12.56 4.96 6.41
CA GLU A 5 11.88 4.17 5.40
C GLU A 5 11.63 4.99 4.16
N LYS A 6 11.96 4.44 3.02
CA LYS A 6 11.75 5.13 1.76
C LYS A 6 10.35 4.93 1.25
N TRP A 7 9.86 5.91 0.52
CA TRP A 7 8.60 5.76 -0.17
C TRP A 7 8.76 4.81 -1.34
N VAL A 8 7.75 4.02 -1.60
CA VAL A 8 7.78 3.11 -2.74
C VAL A 8 6.67 3.51 -3.70
N SER A 9 6.86 3.16 -4.96
CA SER A 9 5.90 3.51 -5.99
C SER A 9 4.78 2.47 -6.07
N MET A 10 3.80 2.76 -6.94
CA MET A 10 2.74 1.81 -7.18
C MET A 10 3.28 0.48 -7.66
N GLU A 11 4.25 0.52 -8.56
CA GLU A 11 4.82 -0.72 -9.08
C GLU A 11 5.52 -1.50 -7.98
N ASP A 12 6.22 -0.79 -7.12
CA ASP A 12 6.90 -1.45 -6.02
C ASP A 12 5.92 -2.13 -5.08
N ILE A 13 4.83 -1.45 -4.78
CA ILE A 13 3.87 -2.04 -3.86
C ILE A 13 3.13 -3.21 -4.50
N CYS A 14 2.87 -3.13 -5.79
CA CYS A 14 2.27 -4.25 -6.51
C CYS A 14 3.16 -5.49 -6.40
N SER A 15 4.43 -5.29 -6.58
CA SER A 15 5.38 -6.38 -6.49
C SER A 15 5.46 -6.91 -5.06
N HIS A 16 5.47 -6.02 -4.10
CA HIS A 16 5.54 -6.40 -2.69
C HIS A 16 4.33 -7.24 -2.28
N LEU A 17 3.16 -6.86 -2.75
CA LEU A 17 1.92 -7.55 -2.42
C LEU A 17 1.57 -8.64 -3.42
N ASN A 18 2.31 -8.71 -4.51
CA ASN A 18 2.05 -9.70 -5.55
C ASN A 18 0.65 -9.53 -6.12
N CYS A 19 0.29 -8.30 -6.40
CA CYS A 19 -1.02 -7.95 -6.94
C CYS A 19 -0.89 -7.08 -8.17
N SER A 20 -1.97 -6.95 -8.90
CA SER A 20 -1.99 -6.05 -10.03
C SER A 20 -2.28 -4.63 -9.56
N ARG A 21 -2.03 -3.67 -10.44
CA ARG A 21 -2.33 -2.28 -10.12
C ARG A 21 -3.80 -2.07 -9.84
N ASP A 22 -4.65 -2.71 -10.62
CA ASP A 22 -6.07 -2.56 -10.42
C ASP A 22 -6.47 -3.04 -9.04
N THR A 23 -5.89 -4.15 -8.60
CA THR A 23 -6.17 -4.67 -7.28
C THR A 23 -5.74 -3.68 -6.20
N VAL A 24 -4.55 -3.11 -6.35
CA VAL A 24 -4.07 -2.14 -5.37
C VAL A 24 -4.97 -0.91 -5.34
N LYS A 25 -5.37 -0.43 -6.50
CA LYS A 25 -6.26 0.72 -6.55
C LYS A 25 -7.59 0.44 -5.86
N LYS A 26 -8.11 -0.75 -6.04
CA LYS A 26 -9.33 -1.13 -5.36
C LYS A 26 -9.16 -1.17 -3.86
N MET A 27 -8.02 -1.66 -3.41
CA MET A 27 -7.75 -1.70 -1.98
C MET A 27 -7.67 -0.28 -1.41
N ILE A 28 -7.09 0.63 -2.16
CA ILE A 28 -7.01 2.02 -1.71
C ILE A 28 -8.40 2.61 -1.58
N LYS A 29 -9.25 2.38 -2.57
CA LYS A 29 -10.57 2.96 -2.58
C LYS A 29 -11.53 2.30 -1.62
N ASN A 30 -11.51 0.98 -1.58
CA ASN A 30 -12.56 0.23 -0.90
C ASN A 30 -12.16 -0.28 0.46
N GLN A 31 -10.89 -0.37 0.73
CA GLN A 31 -10.42 -0.98 1.98
C GLN A 31 -9.51 -0.07 2.77
N ASN A 32 -9.43 1.18 2.37
CA ASN A 32 -8.64 2.18 3.12
C ASN A 32 -7.17 1.83 3.26
N MET A 33 -6.62 1.24 2.22
CA MET A 33 -5.21 0.94 2.23
C MET A 33 -4.41 2.22 2.40
N PRO A 34 -3.42 2.25 3.27
CA PRO A 34 -2.61 3.45 3.46
C PRO A 34 -1.84 3.78 2.20
N ALA A 35 -2.13 4.92 1.65
CA ALA A 35 -1.50 5.39 0.43
C ALA A 35 -1.47 6.89 0.45
N TYR A 36 -0.47 7.45 -0.19
CA TYR A 36 -0.29 8.89 -0.25
C TYR A 36 -0.11 9.30 -1.70
N LYS A 37 -0.74 10.40 -2.06
CA LYS A 37 -0.57 10.91 -3.40
C LYS A 37 0.34 12.11 -3.36
N ILE A 38 1.54 11.94 -3.87
CA ILE A 38 2.55 12.96 -3.84
C ILE A 38 2.94 13.26 -5.27
N ASP A 39 2.82 14.53 -5.65
CA ASP A 39 3.25 14.93 -6.98
C ASP A 39 2.55 14.10 -8.05
N ARG A 40 1.24 13.87 -7.86
CA ARG A 40 0.40 13.15 -8.80
C ARG A 40 0.73 11.67 -8.93
N LYS A 41 1.56 11.15 -8.01
CA LYS A 41 1.93 9.75 -8.05
C LYS A 41 1.61 9.10 -6.72
N TRP A 42 1.17 7.89 -6.77
CA TRP A 42 0.91 7.14 -5.55
C TRP A 42 2.22 6.72 -4.91
N LYS A 43 2.31 6.94 -3.63
CA LYS A 43 3.46 6.54 -2.84
C LYS A 43 2.97 5.77 -1.65
N PHE A 44 3.78 4.81 -1.22
CA PHE A 44 3.41 3.94 -0.11
C PHE A 44 4.59 3.76 0.80
N LYS A 45 4.29 3.41 2.04
CA LYS A 45 5.33 3.01 2.98
C LYS A 45 5.10 1.55 3.33
N ILE A 46 6.12 0.75 3.12
CA ILE A 46 6.00 -0.70 3.31
C ILE A 46 5.52 -1.03 4.72
N SER A 47 6.09 -0.38 5.71
CA SER A 47 5.71 -0.70 7.09
C SER A 47 4.24 -0.42 7.35
N GLU A 48 3.73 0.65 6.79
CA GLU A 48 2.32 0.99 6.96
C GLU A 48 1.42 0.01 6.24
N VAL A 49 1.80 -0.36 5.02
CA VAL A 49 1.02 -1.32 4.27
C VAL A 49 1.04 -2.68 4.96
N ASP A 50 2.19 -3.08 5.44
CA ASP A 50 2.28 -4.36 6.13
C ASP A 50 1.44 -4.37 7.40
N ALA A 51 1.46 -3.29 8.15
CA ALA A 51 0.66 -3.21 9.36
C ALA A 51 -0.83 -3.28 9.03
N TRP A 52 -1.22 -2.60 7.95
CA TRP A 52 -2.61 -2.63 7.52
C TRP A 52 -3.02 -4.05 7.12
N MET A 53 -2.15 -4.74 6.40
CA MET A 53 -2.41 -6.12 6.01
C MET A 53 -2.52 -7.02 7.22
N LYS A 54 -1.63 -6.83 8.17
CA LYS A 54 -1.64 -7.66 9.38
C LYS A 54 -2.86 -7.42 10.23
N SER A 55 -3.46 -6.26 10.10
CA SER A 55 -4.66 -5.98 10.87
C SER A 55 -5.85 -6.79 10.36
N GLY A 56 -5.70 -7.43 9.22
CA GLY A 56 -6.74 -8.27 8.68
C GLY A 56 -7.74 -7.55 7.81
N VAL A 57 -7.52 -6.29 7.56
CA VAL A 57 -8.49 -5.53 6.77
C VAL A 57 -8.62 -6.12 5.38
N ALA A 58 -7.51 -6.40 4.74
CA ALA A 58 -7.54 -6.92 3.38
C ALA A 58 -7.91 -8.39 3.34
N ALA A 59 -7.59 -9.10 4.39
CA ALA A 59 -7.80 -10.55 4.41
C ALA A 59 -9.18 -10.91 4.88
N ASP A 60 -9.89 -10.01 5.37
CA ASP A 60 -11.18 -10.31 5.96
C ASP A 60 -12.10 -10.93 5.00
N LYS A 61 -12.28 -11.66 5.15
CA LYS A 61 -13.07 -12.27 4.44
C LYS A 61 -14.14 -12.33 4.60
#